data_e50489311162314b1c9d3fd6224ee1f3
#
_entry.id   e50489311162314b1c9d3fd6224ee1f3
#
_cell.length_a   1.000
_cell.length_b   1.000
_cell.length_c   1.000
_cell.angle_alpha   90.00
_cell.angle_beta   90.00
_cell.angle_gamma   90.00
#
_symmetry.space_group_name_H-M   'P 1'
#
loop_
_entity.id
_entity.type
_entity.pdbx_description
1 polymer ?
#
loop_
_entity_poly.entity_id
_entity_poly.type
_entity_poly.pdbx_seq_one_letter_code
_entity_poly.pdbx_strand_id
1 'polypeptide(L)'
;MDVDNWLGEFLDESIPLWKADPVLFMREVLSFEPDDWQIEVARDLRDYPRVSVKSGQGVGKTGLEASLLLWFIVCFPYPRIVATAPTKQQLHDVLWSEVDKWMNNSPLLPMLLKWTKTYVYMIGYEKRWFAVARTATKPENMQGFHEDNMLFIVDEASGVADPIMEAITGTLAGENNKLLLMGNPTKTSGTFYDSHTVDRSLYKCHTVNSENSKRTNKENIAAMKRKYGENSNVVRVRVYGEFPENEDDTMIPIAWLESSVATELSDDTALAMGVCRDNTGKLLETDVSKVTQIEIGCDVARFGDDKTCIGYRVNEKVEIYKKYNGQDTNWTASNVAKLFLQLSTRFKYHDVIYAKVDDGGVGGGVVDQLKSYKRTQPELFQKLQIVPVNFGQKIKHKYYDDTTTFMMGVVKDLISPIDENGQPHKPEIILPNDNDLIGQLSCRKYYFTSNGKQKVESKKEMKERGLTSPDEADCILLVCLPMKKKGGNGKNGSK
;
A
#
# COMPACT_ATOMS: atom_id res chain seq x y z
N MET A 1 30.69 -18.90 39.13
CA MET A 1 29.37 -19.38 38.64
C MET A 1 29.51 -19.50 37.12
N ASP A 2 29.32 -20.66 36.58
CA ASP A 2 29.46 -20.87 35.13
C ASP A 2 28.27 -20.19 34.45
N VAL A 3 28.52 -19.24 33.56
CA VAL A 3 27.48 -18.39 32.91
C VAL A 3 26.48 -19.27 32.18
N ASP A 4 26.92 -20.36 31.59
CA ASP A 4 26.06 -21.31 30.83
C ASP A 4 25.06 -22.02 31.76
N ASN A 5 25.48 -22.37 32.98
CA ASN A 5 24.62 -23.05 33.93
C ASN A 5 23.55 -22.08 34.53
N TRP A 6 23.94 -20.82 34.81
CA TRP A 6 23.01 -19.80 35.29
C TRP A 6 21.94 -19.45 34.23
N LEU A 7 22.34 -19.32 32.97
CA LEU A 7 21.39 -19.01 31.88
C LEU A 7 20.39 -20.17 31.71
N GLY A 8 20.84 -21.42 31.78
CA GLY A 8 19.97 -22.59 31.71
C GLY A 8 18.92 -22.62 32.82
N GLU A 9 19.35 -22.47 34.08
CA GLU A 9 18.44 -22.42 35.24
C GLU A 9 17.43 -21.25 35.13
N PHE A 10 17.87 -20.07 34.72
CA PHE A 10 17.00 -18.90 34.50
C PHE A 10 15.93 -19.19 33.43
N LEU A 11 16.31 -19.80 32.31
CA LEU A 11 15.37 -20.12 31.23
C LEU A 11 14.38 -21.22 31.64
N ASP A 12 14.82 -22.23 32.36
CA ASP A 12 13.95 -23.31 32.85
C ASP A 12 12.85 -22.78 33.79
N GLU A 13 13.14 -21.77 34.59
CA GLU A 13 12.16 -21.11 35.46
C GLU A 13 11.27 -20.11 34.69
N SER A 14 11.84 -19.36 33.75
CA SER A 14 11.16 -18.23 33.09
C SER A 14 10.27 -18.65 31.93
N ILE A 15 10.69 -19.62 31.10
CA ILE A 15 9.94 -20.05 29.91
C ILE A 15 8.52 -20.52 30.24
N PRO A 16 8.26 -21.31 31.29
CA PRO A 16 6.89 -21.70 31.63
C PRO A 16 6.00 -20.48 31.96
N LEU A 17 6.55 -19.47 32.64
CA LEU A 17 5.83 -18.25 32.98
C LEU A 17 5.51 -17.40 31.73
N TRP A 18 6.49 -17.23 30.85
CA TRP A 18 6.32 -16.50 29.59
C TRP A 18 5.39 -17.24 28.61
N LYS A 19 5.43 -18.56 28.60
CA LYS A 19 4.50 -19.37 27.80
C LYS A 19 3.08 -19.20 28.30
N ALA A 20 2.88 -19.12 29.61
CA ALA A 20 1.59 -18.90 30.25
C ALA A 20 1.04 -17.47 30.06
N ASP A 21 1.92 -16.47 29.95
CA ASP A 21 1.51 -15.08 29.67
C ASP A 21 2.44 -14.40 28.66
N PRO A 22 2.02 -14.29 27.39
CA PRO A 22 2.81 -13.61 26.35
C PRO A 22 3.04 -12.12 26.67
N VAL A 23 2.18 -11.50 27.47
CA VAL A 23 2.36 -10.10 27.91
C VAL A 23 3.54 -9.97 28.86
N LEU A 24 3.75 -10.96 29.74
CA LEU A 24 4.90 -11.01 30.62
C LEU A 24 6.21 -11.09 29.81
N PHE A 25 6.23 -11.95 28.76
CA PHE A 25 7.37 -12.01 27.84
C PHE A 25 7.64 -10.68 27.15
N MET A 26 6.60 -10.00 26.65
CA MET A 26 6.74 -8.69 26.00
C MET A 26 7.37 -7.66 26.94
N ARG A 27 6.99 -7.63 28.19
CA ARG A 27 7.51 -6.68 29.17
C ARG A 27 8.92 -7.02 29.65
N GLU A 28 9.17 -8.26 30.03
CA GLU A 28 10.43 -8.67 30.63
C GLU A 28 11.56 -8.89 29.62
N VAL A 29 11.23 -9.50 28.47
CA VAL A 29 12.23 -9.87 27.46
C VAL A 29 12.43 -8.78 26.42
N LEU A 30 11.34 -8.14 25.97
CA LEU A 30 11.38 -7.15 24.88
C LEU A 30 11.36 -5.70 25.39
N SER A 31 11.08 -5.46 26.67
CA SER A 31 10.80 -4.12 27.22
C SER A 31 9.70 -3.40 26.41
N PHE A 32 8.74 -4.16 25.91
CA PHE A 32 7.61 -3.69 25.12
C PHE A 32 6.38 -3.59 26.01
N GLU A 33 5.83 -2.36 26.13
CA GLU A 33 4.58 -2.14 26.83
C GLU A 33 3.43 -2.15 25.80
N PRO A 34 2.61 -3.22 25.78
CA PRO A 34 1.52 -3.33 24.83
C PRO A 34 0.32 -2.46 25.22
N ASP A 35 -0.44 -2.00 24.21
CA ASP A 35 -1.75 -1.38 24.40
C ASP A 35 -2.79 -2.45 24.80
N ASP A 36 -3.90 -2.02 25.40
CA ASP A 36 -4.93 -2.96 25.93
C ASP A 36 -5.41 -3.96 24.88
N TRP A 37 -5.66 -3.52 23.65
CA TRP A 37 -6.05 -4.41 22.56
C TRP A 37 -4.96 -5.43 22.18
N GLN A 38 -3.68 -5.05 22.30
CA GLN A 38 -2.55 -5.95 22.04
C GLN A 38 -2.45 -7.03 23.13
N ILE A 39 -2.75 -6.66 24.38
CA ILE A 39 -2.84 -7.60 25.50
C ILE A 39 -3.93 -8.65 25.25
N GLU A 40 -5.13 -8.20 24.83
CA GLU A 40 -6.24 -9.09 24.52
C GLU A 40 -5.90 -10.05 23.39
N VAL A 41 -5.37 -9.54 22.26
CA VAL A 41 -4.97 -10.35 21.11
C VAL A 41 -3.88 -11.36 21.47
N ALA A 42 -2.88 -10.95 22.25
CA ALA A 42 -1.78 -11.84 22.67
C ALA A 42 -2.30 -13.01 23.55
N ARG A 43 -3.20 -12.74 24.48
CA ARG A 43 -3.82 -13.77 25.32
C ARG A 43 -4.75 -14.66 24.52
N ASP A 44 -5.53 -14.10 23.60
CA ASP A 44 -6.40 -14.87 22.73
C ASP A 44 -5.58 -15.79 21.79
N LEU A 45 -4.44 -15.33 21.27
CA LEU A 45 -3.56 -16.21 20.47
C LEU A 45 -2.96 -17.35 21.30
N ARG A 46 -2.68 -17.13 22.59
CA ARG A 46 -2.30 -18.21 23.51
C ARG A 46 -3.39 -19.26 23.63
N ASP A 47 -4.64 -18.83 23.78
CA ASP A 47 -5.76 -19.70 24.17
C ASP A 47 -6.50 -20.30 22.97
N TYR A 48 -6.54 -19.61 21.84
CA TYR A 48 -7.31 -20.02 20.65
C TYR A 48 -6.39 -20.35 19.47
N PRO A 49 -6.80 -21.28 18.59
CA PRO A 49 -6.01 -21.67 17.42
C PRO A 49 -6.01 -20.60 16.32
N ARG A 50 -7.07 -19.79 16.24
CA ARG A 50 -7.22 -18.79 15.16
C ARG A 50 -7.66 -17.45 15.71
N VAL A 51 -6.87 -16.43 15.46
CA VAL A 51 -7.17 -15.04 15.83
C VAL A 51 -7.16 -14.16 14.58
N SER A 52 -8.17 -13.32 14.42
CA SER A 52 -8.29 -12.39 13.30
C SER A 52 -8.51 -10.97 13.78
N VAL A 53 -7.66 -10.04 13.35
CA VAL A 53 -7.64 -8.65 13.83
C VAL A 53 -7.78 -7.69 12.68
N LYS A 54 -8.93 -7.04 12.53
CA LYS A 54 -9.10 -5.92 11.63
C LYS A 54 -8.86 -4.61 12.36
N SER A 55 -8.14 -3.68 11.75
CA SER A 55 -7.78 -2.44 12.44
C SER A 55 -7.68 -1.24 11.52
N GLY A 56 -7.80 -0.04 12.09
CA GLY A 56 -7.35 1.18 11.44
C GLY A 56 -5.82 1.25 11.32
N GLN A 57 -5.33 2.35 10.77
CA GLN A 57 -3.90 2.57 10.54
C GLN A 57 -3.18 3.05 11.81
N GLY A 58 -1.88 2.73 11.92
CA GLY A 58 -0.99 3.28 12.93
C GLY A 58 -1.18 2.76 14.36
N VAL A 59 -1.97 1.70 14.56
CA VAL A 59 -2.28 1.16 15.89
C VAL A 59 -1.17 0.31 16.50
N GLY A 60 -0.10 -0.02 15.74
CA GLY A 60 1.03 -0.83 16.23
C GLY A 60 0.88 -2.32 15.99
N LYS A 61 0.25 -2.74 14.88
CA LYS A 61 0.12 -4.15 14.45
C LYS A 61 1.47 -4.86 14.40
N THR A 62 2.41 -4.30 13.63
CA THR A 62 3.70 -4.92 13.35
C THR A 62 4.53 -5.17 14.62
N GLY A 63 4.46 -4.25 15.59
CA GLY A 63 5.11 -4.46 16.90
C GLY A 63 4.55 -5.65 17.67
N LEU A 64 3.23 -5.87 17.60
CA LEU A 64 2.58 -7.03 18.20
C LEU A 64 2.95 -8.32 17.47
N GLU A 65 2.90 -8.33 16.14
CA GLU A 65 3.27 -9.50 15.31
C GLU A 65 4.69 -9.96 15.57
N ALA A 66 5.64 -9.01 15.56
CA ALA A 66 7.05 -9.29 15.87
C ALA A 66 7.22 -9.83 17.30
N SER A 67 6.52 -9.26 18.27
CA SER A 67 6.55 -9.70 19.66
C SER A 67 6.01 -11.13 19.84
N LEU A 68 4.91 -11.45 19.18
CA LEU A 68 4.29 -12.78 19.23
C LEU A 68 5.14 -13.83 18.50
N LEU A 69 5.81 -13.46 17.40
CA LEU A 69 6.78 -14.32 16.73
C LEU A 69 7.93 -14.68 17.69
N LEU A 70 8.51 -13.67 18.35
CA LEU A 70 9.63 -13.86 19.29
C LEU A 70 9.19 -14.63 20.54
N TRP A 71 8.00 -14.39 21.05
CA TRP A 71 7.41 -15.18 22.14
C TRP A 71 7.28 -16.65 21.75
N PHE A 72 6.72 -16.92 20.58
CA PHE A 72 6.47 -18.30 20.14
C PHE A 72 7.76 -19.07 19.90
N ILE A 73 8.78 -18.43 19.28
CA ILE A 73 10.05 -19.10 19.02
C ILE A 73 10.83 -19.44 20.30
N VAL A 74 10.70 -18.64 21.37
CA VAL A 74 11.36 -18.87 22.66
C VAL A 74 10.61 -19.86 23.52
N CYS A 75 9.28 -19.77 23.57
CA CYS A 75 8.47 -20.46 24.57
C CYS A 75 7.97 -21.86 24.13
N PHE A 76 8.08 -22.20 22.83
CA PHE A 76 7.61 -23.50 22.34
C PHE A 76 8.79 -24.31 21.79
N PRO A 77 8.88 -25.61 22.10
CA PRO A 77 9.99 -26.43 21.63
C PRO A 77 9.85 -26.74 20.13
N TYR A 78 10.94 -26.58 19.40
CA TYR A 78 11.04 -26.87 17.95
C TYR A 78 9.92 -26.26 17.11
N PRO A 79 9.55 -24.99 17.31
CA PRO A 79 8.43 -24.40 16.59
C PRO A 79 8.79 -24.16 15.12
N ARG A 80 7.78 -24.18 14.30
CA ARG A 80 7.85 -23.71 12.91
C ARG A 80 6.98 -22.48 12.77
N ILE A 81 7.60 -21.31 12.53
CA ILE A 81 6.87 -20.05 12.39
C ILE A 81 7.01 -19.56 10.95
N VAL A 82 5.90 -19.20 10.32
CA VAL A 82 5.87 -18.60 8.99
C VAL A 82 5.22 -17.23 9.08
N ALA A 83 6.00 -16.19 8.84
CA ALA A 83 5.51 -14.84 8.68
C ALA A 83 5.33 -14.54 7.18
N THR A 84 4.17 -14.04 6.80
CA THR A 84 3.85 -13.73 5.42
C THR A 84 3.10 -12.41 5.27
N ALA A 85 3.21 -11.80 4.09
CA ALA A 85 2.48 -10.61 3.66
C ALA A 85 2.26 -10.67 2.14
N PRO A 86 1.34 -9.86 1.58
CA PRO A 86 1.08 -9.82 0.14
C PRO A 86 2.31 -9.48 -0.69
N THR A 87 3.17 -8.60 -0.18
CA THR A 87 4.37 -8.16 -0.89
C THR A 87 5.64 -8.40 -0.10
N LYS A 88 6.75 -8.55 -0.84
CA LYS A 88 8.08 -8.71 -0.26
C LYS A 88 8.49 -7.49 0.57
N GLN A 89 8.13 -6.29 0.12
CA GLN A 89 8.46 -5.07 0.83
C GLN A 89 7.75 -5.01 2.20
N GLN A 90 6.45 -5.26 2.26
CA GLN A 90 5.71 -5.31 3.53
C GLN A 90 6.30 -6.34 4.48
N LEU A 91 6.61 -7.53 3.97
CA LEU A 91 7.17 -8.60 4.78
C LEU A 91 8.57 -8.27 5.31
N HIS A 92 9.51 -7.88 4.42
CA HIS A 92 10.92 -7.75 4.81
C HIS A 92 11.27 -6.37 5.38
N ASP A 93 10.77 -5.29 4.78
CA ASP A 93 11.15 -3.94 5.19
C ASP A 93 10.32 -3.45 6.39
N VAL A 94 9.17 -4.07 6.64
CA VAL A 94 8.29 -3.70 7.75
C VAL A 94 8.32 -4.76 8.84
N LEU A 95 7.70 -5.94 8.63
CA LEU A 95 7.56 -6.93 9.70
C LEU A 95 8.91 -7.54 10.10
N TRP A 96 9.73 -7.98 9.15
CA TRP A 96 11.00 -8.65 9.44
C TRP A 96 12.04 -7.71 10.05
N SER A 97 12.02 -6.44 9.64
CA SER A 97 12.82 -5.37 10.24
C SER A 97 12.40 -5.08 11.70
N GLU A 98 11.09 -5.13 12.00
CA GLU A 98 10.60 -4.95 13.36
C GLU A 98 10.99 -6.13 14.28
N VAL A 99 11.02 -7.36 13.76
CA VAL A 99 11.54 -8.53 14.47
C VAL A 99 13.03 -8.34 14.83
N ASP A 100 13.85 -7.90 13.88
CA ASP A 100 15.28 -7.59 14.12
C ASP A 100 15.47 -6.53 15.20
N LYS A 101 14.71 -5.44 15.11
CA LYS A 101 14.73 -4.35 16.09
C LYS A 101 14.43 -4.85 17.52
N TRP A 102 13.33 -5.59 17.71
CA TRP A 102 12.96 -6.10 19.02
C TRP A 102 13.96 -7.13 19.55
N MET A 103 14.49 -7.98 18.68
CA MET A 103 15.51 -8.94 19.04
C MET A 103 16.79 -8.24 19.52
N ASN A 104 17.26 -7.21 18.81
CA ASN A 104 18.47 -6.48 19.16
C ASN A 104 18.30 -5.59 20.41
N ASN A 105 17.10 -5.15 20.71
CA ASN A 105 16.81 -4.38 21.93
C ASN A 105 16.78 -5.25 23.20
N SER A 106 16.64 -6.56 23.05
CA SER A 106 16.64 -7.50 24.18
C SER A 106 18.05 -7.92 24.56
N PRO A 107 18.45 -7.84 25.85
CA PRO A 107 19.73 -8.35 26.27
C PRO A 107 19.84 -9.89 26.21
N LEU A 108 18.71 -10.59 26.21
CA LEU A 108 18.63 -12.05 26.24
C LEU A 108 18.59 -12.66 24.85
N LEU A 109 17.76 -12.13 23.93
CA LEU A 109 17.48 -12.78 22.66
C LEU A 109 18.71 -12.98 21.76
N PRO A 110 19.69 -12.06 21.66
CA PRO A 110 20.89 -12.29 20.85
C PRO A 110 21.78 -13.43 21.37
N MET A 111 21.60 -13.84 22.63
CA MET A 111 22.29 -15.03 23.19
C MET A 111 21.63 -16.35 22.77
N LEU A 112 20.34 -16.32 22.46
CA LEU A 112 19.52 -17.51 22.13
C LEU A 112 19.27 -17.64 20.63
N LEU A 113 19.02 -16.54 19.95
CA LEU A 113 18.53 -16.47 18.59
C LEU A 113 19.51 -15.77 17.66
N LYS A 114 19.50 -16.19 16.41
CA LYS A 114 20.19 -15.50 15.33
C LYS A 114 19.23 -15.09 14.25
N TRP A 115 19.27 -13.80 13.90
CA TRP A 115 18.52 -13.22 12.81
C TRP A 115 19.30 -13.23 11.50
N THR A 116 18.63 -13.52 10.41
CA THR A 116 19.13 -13.38 9.04
C THR A 116 18.06 -12.72 8.17
N LYS A 117 18.39 -12.37 6.96
CA LYS A 117 17.45 -11.72 6.02
C LYS A 117 16.11 -12.47 5.84
N THR A 118 16.09 -13.79 6.03
CA THR A 118 14.88 -14.62 5.78
C THR A 118 14.54 -15.55 6.94
N TYR A 119 15.43 -15.73 7.91
CA TYR A 119 15.25 -16.65 9.04
C TYR A 119 15.62 -15.99 10.36
N VAL A 120 14.87 -16.36 11.40
CA VAL A 120 15.30 -16.27 12.79
C VAL A 120 15.32 -17.68 13.34
N TYR A 121 16.41 -18.09 13.95
CA TYR A 121 16.54 -19.47 14.46
C TYR A 121 17.23 -19.54 15.82
N MET A 122 16.92 -20.60 16.57
CA MET A 122 17.59 -20.93 17.81
C MET A 122 19.02 -21.41 17.51
N ILE A 123 20.01 -20.80 18.14
CA ILE A 123 21.43 -21.13 17.96
C ILE A 123 21.66 -22.60 18.32
N GLY A 124 22.28 -23.34 17.42
CA GLY A 124 22.51 -24.81 17.54
C GLY A 124 21.36 -25.69 17.05
N TYR A 125 20.21 -25.09 16.66
CA TYR A 125 19.02 -25.83 16.17
C TYR A 125 18.48 -25.29 14.85
N GLU A 126 19.34 -24.75 13.99
CA GLU A 126 19.00 -23.95 12.78
C GLU A 126 18.03 -24.66 11.83
N LYS A 127 18.09 -26.00 11.77
CA LYS A 127 17.25 -26.79 10.82
C LYS A 127 15.84 -27.07 11.31
N ARG A 128 15.60 -27.04 12.63
CA ARG A 128 14.34 -27.49 13.21
C ARG A 128 13.61 -26.43 14.03
N TRP A 129 14.31 -25.40 14.47
CA TRP A 129 13.77 -24.41 15.41
C TRP A 129 13.92 -23.01 14.83
N PHE A 130 12.95 -22.59 14.02
CA PHE A 130 13.07 -21.32 13.31
C PHE A 130 11.74 -20.66 12.96
N ALA A 131 11.83 -19.35 12.71
CA ALA A 131 10.85 -18.55 12.00
C ALA A 131 11.39 -18.19 10.62
N VAL A 132 10.53 -18.14 9.61
CA VAL A 132 10.87 -17.82 8.23
C VAL A 132 9.93 -16.78 7.64
N ALA A 133 10.49 -15.81 6.92
CA ALA A 133 9.72 -14.86 6.11
C ALA A 133 9.48 -15.44 4.70
N ARG A 134 8.20 -15.60 4.31
CA ARG A 134 7.76 -16.14 3.02
C ARG A 134 6.70 -15.25 2.40
N THR A 135 6.99 -14.64 1.26
CA THR A 135 6.00 -13.80 0.56
C THR A 135 4.83 -14.65 0.03
N ALA A 136 3.61 -14.13 0.20
CA ALA A 136 2.36 -14.78 -0.21
C ALA A 136 2.12 -14.66 -1.73
N THR A 137 3.03 -15.20 -2.55
CA THR A 137 2.95 -15.10 -4.01
C THR A 137 2.46 -16.38 -4.68
N LYS A 138 2.66 -17.54 -4.05
CA LYS A 138 2.24 -18.85 -4.57
C LYS A 138 1.81 -19.76 -3.43
N PRO A 139 0.75 -20.57 -3.60
CA PRO A 139 0.28 -21.51 -2.58
C PRO A 139 1.36 -22.52 -2.14
N GLU A 140 2.22 -22.96 -3.07
CA GLU A 140 3.28 -23.94 -2.80
C GLU A 140 4.30 -23.41 -1.77
N ASN A 141 4.48 -22.10 -1.68
CA ASN A 141 5.37 -21.48 -0.70
C ASN A 141 4.89 -21.64 0.74
N MET A 142 3.61 -21.93 0.94
CA MET A 142 2.96 -22.09 2.25
C MET A 142 2.74 -23.54 2.62
N GLN A 143 3.02 -24.49 1.72
CA GLN A 143 2.90 -25.93 1.93
C GLN A 143 4.20 -26.55 2.47
N GLY A 144 4.10 -27.77 3.03
CA GLY A 144 5.25 -28.54 3.49
C GLY A 144 5.79 -28.16 4.86
N PHE A 145 5.10 -27.27 5.58
CA PHE A 145 5.39 -27.03 6.97
C PHE A 145 4.52 -27.93 7.84
N HIS A 146 5.15 -28.86 8.58
CA HIS A 146 4.45 -29.75 9.51
C HIS A 146 5.32 -29.89 10.76
N GLU A 147 4.81 -29.40 11.87
CA GLU A 147 5.40 -29.57 13.20
C GLU A 147 4.29 -29.52 14.25
N ASP A 148 4.57 -30.01 15.45
CA ASP A 148 3.61 -30.01 16.56
C ASP A 148 3.26 -28.59 17.01
N ASN A 149 4.25 -27.67 16.96
CA ASN A 149 4.07 -26.25 17.32
C ASN A 149 4.27 -25.39 16.07
N MET A 150 3.19 -24.84 15.55
CA MET A 150 3.24 -23.96 14.38
C MET A 150 2.55 -22.65 14.65
N LEU A 151 3.11 -21.58 14.07
CA LEU A 151 2.47 -20.26 14.04
C LEU A 151 2.57 -19.67 12.64
N PHE A 152 1.42 -19.39 12.03
CA PHE A 152 1.34 -18.51 10.87
C PHE A 152 0.94 -17.11 11.28
N ILE A 153 1.71 -16.11 10.85
CA ILE A 153 1.40 -14.69 10.97
C ILE A 153 1.19 -14.15 9.57
N VAL A 154 0.01 -13.65 9.29
CA VAL A 154 -0.39 -13.08 8.00
C VAL A 154 -0.64 -11.59 8.18
N ASP A 155 0.37 -10.77 7.87
CA ASP A 155 0.24 -9.32 7.86
C ASP A 155 -0.47 -8.85 6.59
N GLU A 156 -1.21 -7.76 6.67
CA GLU A 156 -2.08 -7.23 5.60
C GLU A 156 -2.95 -8.31 4.94
N ALA A 157 -3.59 -9.15 5.79
CA ALA A 157 -4.34 -10.34 5.40
C ALA A 157 -5.42 -10.08 4.34
N SER A 158 -6.00 -8.88 4.30
CA SER A 158 -6.97 -8.47 3.27
C SER A 158 -6.39 -8.51 1.84
N GLY A 159 -5.06 -8.40 1.71
CA GLY A 159 -4.33 -8.44 0.44
C GLY A 159 -3.94 -9.85 -0.01
N VAL A 160 -3.98 -10.87 0.86
CA VAL A 160 -3.57 -12.24 0.54
C VAL A 160 -4.66 -12.96 -0.22
N ALA A 161 -4.30 -13.63 -1.32
CA ALA A 161 -5.25 -14.36 -2.17
C ALA A 161 -5.76 -15.64 -1.48
N ASP A 162 -7.04 -15.98 -1.71
CA ASP A 162 -7.69 -17.14 -1.07
C ASP A 162 -6.96 -18.48 -1.30
N PRO A 163 -6.42 -18.83 -2.48
CA PRO A 163 -5.66 -20.07 -2.65
C PRO A 163 -4.43 -20.18 -1.72
N ILE A 164 -3.84 -19.05 -1.36
CA ILE A 164 -2.72 -19.00 -0.42
C ILE A 164 -3.22 -19.21 1.02
N MET A 165 -4.35 -18.58 1.37
CA MET A 165 -4.99 -18.76 2.67
C MET A 165 -5.47 -20.19 2.88
N GLU A 166 -6.01 -20.83 1.84
CA GLU A 166 -6.37 -22.26 1.85
C GLU A 166 -5.15 -23.16 2.10
N ALA A 167 -4.02 -22.87 1.45
CA ALA A 167 -2.76 -23.58 1.67
C ALA A 167 -2.27 -23.43 3.13
N ILE A 168 -2.35 -22.24 3.70
CA ILE A 168 -2.01 -21.98 5.11
C ILE A 168 -2.93 -22.75 6.05
N THR A 169 -4.25 -22.63 5.89
CA THR A 169 -5.21 -23.30 6.76
C THR A 169 -5.14 -24.82 6.65
N GLY A 170 -4.83 -25.36 5.46
CA GLY A 170 -4.64 -26.80 5.25
C GLY A 170 -3.41 -27.37 5.97
N THR A 171 -2.42 -26.57 6.34
CA THR A 171 -1.24 -27.02 7.10
C THR A 171 -1.47 -27.04 8.63
N LEU A 172 -2.53 -26.40 9.12
CA LEU A 172 -2.80 -26.20 10.56
C LEU A 172 -3.63 -27.35 11.14
N ALA A 173 -3.14 -28.57 11.04
CA ALA A 173 -3.84 -29.77 11.52
C ALA A 173 -3.45 -30.19 12.95
N GLY A 174 -2.36 -29.65 13.51
CA GLY A 174 -1.84 -30.01 14.84
C GLY A 174 -2.54 -29.26 15.98
N GLU A 175 -2.53 -29.82 17.16
CA GLU A 175 -3.21 -29.30 18.35
C GLU A 175 -2.67 -27.91 18.79
N ASN A 176 -1.36 -27.66 18.64
CA ASN A 176 -0.70 -26.42 18.99
C ASN A 176 -0.45 -25.49 17.79
N ASN A 177 -1.19 -25.69 16.71
CA ASN A 177 -1.03 -24.87 15.52
C ASN A 177 -1.90 -23.60 15.60
N LYS A 178 -1.28 -22.45 15.36
CA LYS A 178 -1.86 -21.13 15.54
C LYS A 178 -1.87 -20.35 14.24
N LEU A 179 -2.91 -19.56 14.03
CA LEU A 179 -3.05 -18.62 12.93
C LEU A 179 -3.39 -17.23 13.46
N LEU A 180 -2.60 -16.24 13.10
CA LEU A 180 -2.86 -14.84 13.36
C LEU A 180 -3.03 -14.10 12.02
N LEU A 181 -4.24 -13.59 11.78
CA LEU A 181 -4.55 -12.71 10.65
C LEU A 181 -4.61 -11.28 11.15
N MET A 182 -3.85 -10.38 10.53
CA MET A 182 -3.88 -8.96 10.84
C MET A 182 -3.94 -8.12 9.57
N GLY A 183 -4.67 -7.01 9.59
CA GLY A 183 -4.70 -6.10 8.44
C GLY A 183 -5.75 -5.01 8.55
N ASN A 184 -5.68 -4.08 7.59
CA ASN A 184 -6.74 -3.13 7.36
C ASN A 184 -7.86 -3.82 6.56
N PRO A 185 -9.13 -3.65 6.91
CA PRO A 185 -10.26 -4.33 6.28
C PRO A 185 -10.64 -3.65 4.96
N THR A 186 -9.86 -3.89 3.90
CA THR A 186 -9.99 -3.17 2.61
C THR A 186 -10.93 -3.82 1.62
N LYS A 187 -11.27 -5.12 1.80
CA LYS A 187 -12.12 -5.90 0.90
C LYS A 187 -13.32 -6.47 1.64
N THR A 188 -14.45 -6.56 0.95
CA THR A 188 -15.70 -7.19 1.42
C THR A 188 -15.88 -8.63 0.94
N SER A 189 -14.77 -9.32 0.67
CA SER A 189 -14.73 -10.71 0.25
C SER A 189 -13.38 -11.33 0.58
N GLY A 190 -13.30 -12.67 0.54
CA GLY A 190 -12.10 -13.45 0.80
C GLY A 190 -11.92 -13.83 2.26
N THR A 191 -10.97 -14.72 2.53
CA THR A 191 -10.79 -15.38 3.84
C THR A 191 -10.70 -14.41 5.02
N PHE A 192 -10.06 -13.25 4.86
CA PHE A 192 -9.98 -12.26 5.95
C PHE A 192 -11.33 -11.62 6.26
N TYR A 193 -12.14 -11.31 5.24
CA TYR A 193 -13.50 -10.84 5.42
C TYR A 193 -14.38 -11.94 6.05
N ASP A 194 -14.29 -13.16 5.52
CA ASP A 194 -15.06 -14.31 5.99
C ASP A 194 -14.75 -14.65 7.45
N SER A 195 -13.50 -14.50 7.91
CA SER A 195 -13.11 -14.69 9.31
C SER A 195 -13.85 -13.76 10.29
N HIS A 196 -14.34 -12.61 9.81
CA HIS A 196 -15.15 -11.67 10.61
C HIS A 196 -16.66 -11.77 10.35
N THR A 197 -17.08 -12.55 9.37
CA THR A 197 -18.49 -12.69 8.95
C THR A 197 -18.96 -14.15 9.00
N VAL A 198 -18.92 -14.87 7.90
CA VAL A 198 -19.48 -16.22 7.76
C VAL A 198 -18.73 -17.27 8.59
N ASP A 199 -17.41 -17.14 8.70
CA ASP A 199 -16.53 -18.06 9.45
C ASP A 199 -16.17 -17.55 10.85
N ARG A 200 -16.86 -16.52 11.34
CA ARG A 200 -16.57 -15.86 12.61
C ARG A 200 -16.50 -16.83 13.81
N SER A 201 -17.26 -17.91 13.77
CA SER A 201 -17.26 -18.93 14.82
C SER A 201 -15.95 -19.71 14.93
N LEU A 202 -15.13 -19.73 13.88
CA LEU A 202 -13.84 -20.40 13.82
C LEU A 202 -12.69 -19.53 14.32
N TYR A 203 -12.93 -18.23 14.49
CA TYR A 203 -11.90 -17.24 14.84
C TYR A 203 -12.25 -16.46 16.10
N LYS A 204 -11.23 -16.10 16.86
CA LYS A 204 -11.34 -15.04 17.84
C LYS A 204 -11.08 -13.71 17.14
N CYS A 205 -12.11 -12.84 17.06
CA CYS A 205 -12.10 -11.65 16.22
C CYS A 205 -11.95 -10.38 17.03
N HIS A 206 -11.06 -9.50 16.60
CA HIS A 206 -10.85 -8.16 17.16
C HIS A 206 -11.06 -7.08 16.12
N THR A 207 -11.60 -5.95 16.56
CA THR A 207 -11.69 -4.71 15.78
C THR A 207 -10.98 -3.60 16.55
N VAL A 208 -9.99 -2.98 15.92
CA VAL A 208 -9.19 -1.95 16.58
C VAL A 208 -9.37 -0.60 15.89
N ASN A 209 -10.08 0.30 16.58
CA ASN A 209 -10.25 1.67 16.13
C ASN A 209 -8.99 2.50 16.46
N SER A 210 -8.43 3.19 15.46
CA SER A 210 -7.27 4.07 15.64
C SER A 210 -7.51 5.22 16.61
N GLU A 211 -8.76 5.64 16.80
CA GLU A 211 -9.11 6.67 17.79
C GLU A 211 -8.80 6.22 19.23
N ASN A 212 -8.85 4.92 19.49
CA ASN A 212 -8.63 4.36 20.83
C ASN A 212 -7.16 4.00 21.11
N SER A 213 -6.31 3.95 20.08
CA SER A 213 -4.89 3.65 20.25
C SER A 213 -4.10 4.87 20.77
N LYS A 214 -3.20 4.65 21.71
CA LYS A 214 -2.27 5.66 22.21
C LYS A 214 -1.16 6.03 21.21
N ARG A 215 -0.97 5.19 20.16
CA ARG A 215 0.10 5.31 19.16
C ARG A 215 -0.26 6.20 17.98
N THR A 216 -1.54 6.53 17.81
CA THR A 216 -2.04 7.28 16.65
C THR A 216 -2.10 8.78 16.91
N ASN A 217 -1.83 9.57 15.87
CA ASN A 217 -1.99 11.03 15.92
C ASN A 217 -3.48 11.40 15.79
N LYS A 218 -4.07 11.91 16.88
CA LYS A 218 -5.49 12.28 16.95
C LYS A 218 -5.87 13.45 16.06
N GLU A 219 -4.94 14.39 15.83
CA GLU A 219 -5.17 15.53 14.94
C GLU A 219 -5.29 15.08 13.49
N ASN A 220 -4.44 14.13 13.05
CA ASN A 220 -4.51 13.54 11.72
C ASN A 220 -5.83 12.77 11.52
N ILE A 221 -6.27 12.02 12.53
CA ILE A 221 -7.56 11.33 12.50
C ILE A 221 -8.71 12.35 12.36
N ALA A 222 -8.72 13.38 13.19
CA ALA A 222 -9.73 14.43 13.14
C ALA A 222 -9.74 15.18 11.79
N ALA A 223 -8.56 15.43 11.22
CA ALA A 223 -8.44 16.03 9.89
C ALA A 223 -9.00 15.11 8.80
N MET A 224 -8.73 13.81 8.86
CA MET A 224 -9.27 12.81 7.92
C MET A 224 -10.79 12.73 8.01
N LYS A 225 -11.36 12.69 9.20
CA LYS A 225 -12.82 12.68 9.42
C LYS A 225 -13.50 13.95 8.89
N ARG A 226 -12.90 15.14 9.10
CA ARG A 226 -13.42 16.39 8.52
C ARG A 226 -13.34 16.43 7.00
N LYS A 227 -12.24 15.88 6.44
CA LYS A 227 -11.96 15.94 5.00
C LYS A 227 -12.85 14.98 4.19
N TYR A 228 -13.08 13.77 4.69
CA TYR A 228 -13.77 12.70 3.94
C TYR A 228 -15.17 12.37 4.45
N GLY A 229 -15.55 12.90 5.59
CA GLY A 229 -16.80 12.57 6.30
C GLY A 229 -16.62 11.33 7.17
N GLU A 230 -17.27 11.36 8.34
CA GLU A 230 -17.15 10.30 9.36
C GLU A 230 -17.58 8.91 8.87
N ASN A 231 -18.53 8.84 7.96
CA ASN A 231 -19.11 7.60 7.43
C ASN A 231 -18.50 7.17 6.08
N SER A 232 -17.46 7.87 5.59
CA SER A 232 -16.81 7.49 4.34
C SER A 232 -16.06 6.16 4.48
N ASN A 233 -15.95 5.40 3.39
CA ASN A 233 -15.19 4.14 3.38
C ASN A 233 -13.72 4.34 3.76
N VAL A 234 -13.13 5.51 3.45
CA VAL A 234 -11.77 5.86 3.89
C VAL A 234 -11.66 5.88 5.40
N VAL A 235 -12.60 6.57 6.08
CA VAL A 235 -12.62 6.67 7.54
C VAL A 235 -12.97 5.32 8.18
N ARG A 236 -13.94 4.59 7.62
CA ARG A 236 -14.29 3.23 8.09
C ARG A 236 -13.06 2.31 8.11
N VAL A 237 -12.37 2.21 6.99
CA VAL A 237 -11.21 1.31 6.84
C VAL A 237 -10.00 1.79 7.62
N ARG A 238 -9.62 3.07 7.46
CA ARG A 238 -8.32 3.58 7.96
C ARG A 238 -8.36 4.07 9.39
N VAL A 239 -9.54 4.46 9.89
CA VAL A 239 -9.71 4.95 11.26
C VAL A 239 -10.40 3.92 12.12
N TYR A 240 -11.61 3.49 11.73
CA TYR A 240 -12.41 2.61 12.58
C TYR A 240 -12.00 1.14 12.51
N GLY A 241 -11.22 0.74 11.50
CA GLY A 241 -10.89 -0.66 11.27
C GLY A 241 -12.12 -1.50 10.88
N GLU A 242 -13.08 -0.87 10.20
CA GLU A 242 -14.31 -1.49 9.73
C GLU A 242 -14.25 -1.74 8.22
N PHE A 243 -14.89 -2.82 7.77
CA PHE A 243 -15.02 -3.09 6.34
C PHE A 243 -15.78 -1.97 5.63
N PRO A 244 -15.41 -1.65 4.36
CA PRO A 244 -16.13 -0.65 3.59
C PRO A 244 -17.58 -1.09 3.37
N GLU A 245 -18.47 -0.12 3.30
CA GLU A 245 -19.82 -0.36 2.79
C GLU A 245 -19.77 -0.45 1.26
N ASN A 246 -20.60 -1.32 0.68
CA ASN A 246 -20.76 -1.35 -0.77
C ASN A 246 -21.45 -0.07 -1.21
N GLU A 247 -20.68 0.90 -1.68
CA GLU A 247 -21.23 2.07 -2.38
C GLU A 247 -21.25 1.72 -3.88
N ASP A 248 -22.41 1.32 -4.38
CA ASP A 248 -22.62 0.97 -5.80
C ASP A 248 -22.43 2.17 -6.74
N ASP A 249 -22.30 3.39 -6.18
CA ASP A 249 -22.18 4.65 -6.90
C ASP A 249 -20.78 5.28 -6.90
N THR A 250 -19.75 4.67 -6.27
CA THR A 250 -18.36 5.15 -6.38
C THR A 250 -17.68 4.63 -7.64
N MET A 251 -16.91 5.52 -8.31
CA MET A 251 -16.26 5.16 -9.58
C MET A 251 -15.12 4.16 -9.38
N ILE A 252 -14.34 4.28 -8.30
CA ILE A 252 -13.17 3.44 -8.01
C ILE A 252 -13.28 2.86 -6.60
N PRO A 253 -13.35 1.52 -6.46
CA PRO A 253 -13.36 0.88 -5.15
C PRO A 253 -12.06 1.10 -4.37
N ILE A 254 -12.14 1.36 -3.07
CA ILE A 254 -10.96 1.55 -2.22
C ILE A 254 -10.01 0.34 -2.24
N ALA A 255 -10.55 -0.88 -2.33
CA ALA A 255 -9.76 -2.11 -2.41
C ALA A 255 -8.82 -2.15 -3.63
N TRP A 256 -9.22 -1.55 -4.76
CA TRP A 256 -8.40 -1.49 -5.97
C TRP A 256 -7.25 -0.50 -5.81
N LEU A 257 -7.51 0.64 -5.15
CA LEU A 257 -6.49 1.63 -4.82
C LEU A 257 -5.44 1.06 -3.88
N GLU A 258 -5.86 0.38 -2.82
CA GLU A 258 -4.95 -0.29 -1.87
C GLU A 258 -4.14 -1.40 -2.56
N SER A 259 -4.75 -2.17 -3.46
CA SER A 259 -4.05 -3.17 -4.26
C SER A 259 -2.95 -2.54 -5.13
N SER A 260 -3.24 -1.39 -5.76
CA SER A 260 -2.26 -0.65 -6.56
C SER A 260 -1.09 -0.12 -5.71
N VAL A 261 -1.38 0.45 -4.53
CA VAL A 261 -0.36 0.91 -3.58
C VAL A 261 0.54 -0.24 -3.12
N ALA A 262 -0.03 -1.42 -2.88
CA ALA A 262 0.69 -2.61 -2.43
C ALA A 262 1.43 -3.36 -3.57
N THR A 263 1.28 -2.93 -4.82
CA THR A 263 1.93 -3.57 -5.97
C THR A 263 3.43 -3.29 -5.98
N GLU A 264 4.24 -4.32 -6.25
CA GLU A 264 5.70 -4.19 -6.36
C GLU A 264 6.10 -3.69 -7.76
N LEU A 265 7.19 -2.91 -7.82
CA LEU A 265 7.82 -2.51 -9.07
C LEU A 265 8.23 -3.76 -9.88
N SER A 266 8.13 -3.66 -11.20
CA SER A 266 8.78 -4.61 -12.10
C SER A 266 10.31 -4.51 -11.97
N ASP A 267 11.00 -5.61 -12.27
CA ASP A 267 12.48 -5.62 -12.24
C ASP A 267 13.08 -4.53 -13.14
N ASP A 268 12.48 -4.32 -14.32
CA ASP A 268 12.93 -3.29 -15.27
C ASP A 268 12.78 -1.89 -14.67
N THR A 269 11.66 -1.58 -14.03
CA THR A 269 11.46 -0.27 -13.40
C THR A 269 12.30 -0.12 -12.15
N ALA A 270 12.43 -1.15 -11.33
CA ALA A 270 13.31 -1.13 -10.16
C ALA A 270 14.78 -0.88 -10.55
N LEU A 271 15.26 -1.49 -11.64
CA LEU A 271 16.57 -1.25 -12.22
C LEU A 271 16.70 0.20 -12.71
N ALA A 272 15.73 0.69 -13.49
CA ALA A 272 15.74 2.06 -14.02
C ALA A 272 15.68 3.12 -12.90
N MET A 273 14.99 2.83 -11.82
CA MET A 273 14.88 3.69 -10.65
C MET A 273 16.08 3.56 -9.69
N GLY A 274 17.00 2.61 -9.91
CA GLY A 274 18.19 2.39 -9.08
C GLY A 274 17.87 1.87 -7.68
N VAL A 275 16.76 1.14 -7.52
CA VAL A 275 16.34 0.55 -6.25
C VAL A 275 16.43 -0.98 -6.24
N CYS A 276 16.79 -1.59 -7.37
CA CYS A 276 16.97 -3.03 -7.49
C CYS A 276 18.22 -3.49 -6.72
N ARG A 277 18.09 -4.59 -5.97
CA ARG A 277 19.18 -5.16 -5.18
C ARG A 277 19.42 -6.63 -5.58
N ASP A 278 20.66 -7.05 -5.53
CA ASP A 278 21.03 -8.46 -5.71
C ASP A 278 20.66 -9.32 -4.46
N ASN A 279 20.94 -10.61 -4.55
CA ASN A 279 20.67 -11.55 -3.46
C ASN A 279 21.47 -11.26 -2.17
N THR A 280 22.52 -10.42 -2.25
CA THR A 280 23.33 -9.99 -1.11
C THR A 280 22.82 -8.69 -0.48
N GLY A 281 21.82 -8.03 -1.11
CA GLY A 281 21.29 -6.73 -0.71
C GLY A 281 22.03 -5.53 -1.28
N LYS A 282 23.06 -5.74 -2.13
CA LYS A 282 23.80 -4.67 -2.79
C LYS A 282 22.97 -4.12 -3.96
N LEU A 283 22.93 -2.79 -4.11
CA LEU A 283 22.27 -2.13 -5.24
C LEU A 283 22.91 -2.58 -6.56
N LEU A 284 22.07 -2.95 -7.51
CA LEU A 284 22.49 -3.23 -8.88
C LEU A 284 22.75 -1.90 -9.63
N GLU A 285 23.54 -2.00 -10.71
CA GLU A 285 23.76 -0.86 -11.59
C GLU A 285 22.45 -0.43 -12.26
N THR A 286 22.22 0.90 -12.29
CA THR A 286 20.98 1.47 -12.83
C THR A 286 20.96 1.35 -14.36
N ASP A 287 19.90 0.77 -14.92
CA ASP A 287 19.67 0.68 -16.37
C ASP A 287 18.47 1.55 -16.78
N VAL A 288 18.76 2.79 -17.14
CA VAL A 288 17.74 3.76 -17.60
C VAL A 288 17.17 3.47 -18.98
N SER A 289 17.72 2.53 -19.76
CA SER A 289 17.18 2.11 -21.05
C SER A 289 15.86 1.36 -20.93
N LYS A 290 15.54 0.85 -19.74
CA LYS A 290 14.29 0.15 -19.40
C LYS A 290 13.08 1.08 -19.25
N VAL A 291 13.27 2.40 -19.32
CA VAL A 291 12.16 3.34 -19.24
C VAL A 291 11.49 3.47 -20.62
N THR A 292 10.20 3.15 -20.66
CA THR A 292 9.37 3.19 -21.87
C THR A 292 8.35 4.32 -21.86
N GLN A 293 8.08 4.90 -20.68
CA GLN A 293 7.06 5.93 -20.50
C GLN A 293 7.46 6.92 -19.41
N ILE A 294 7.39 8.23 -19.70
CA ILE A 294 7.53 9.29 -18.71
C ILE A 294 6.44 10.35 -18.98
N GLU A 295 5.64 10.61 -17.93
CA GLU A 295 4.52 11.54 -18.00
C GLU A 295 4.56 12.48 -16.79
N ILE A 296 4.22 13.74 -16.97
CA ILE A 296 4.04 14.75 -15.93
C ILE A 296 2.59 15.20 -15.97
N GLY A 297 1.94 15.30 -14.80
CA GLY A 297 0.62 15.89 -14.61
C GLY A 297 0.71 17.10 -13.71
N CYS A 298 -0.07 18.14 -14.01
CA CYS A 298 -0.14 19.35 -13.19
C CYS A 298 -1.58 19.83 -13.12
N ASP A 299 -2.22 19.66 -11.95
CA ASP A 299 -3.46 20.31 -11.60
C ASP A 299 -3.14 21.67 -10.97
N VAL A 300 -3.72 22.76 -11.51
CA VAL A 300 -3.32 24.14 -11.20
C VAL A 300 -4.40 24.86 -10.40
N ALA A 301 -4.07 25.23 -9.16
CA ALA A 301 -4.87 26.15 -8.34
C ALA A 301 -4.09 27.44 -8.07
N ARG A 302 -4.78 28.57 -7.95
CA ARG A 302 -4.15 29.87 -7.70
C ARG A 302 -4.56 30.50 -6.36
N PHE A 303 -5.83 30.46 -6.02
CA PHE A 303 -6.39 31.10 -4.84
C PHE A 303 -7.39 30.17 -4.14
N GLY A 304 -7.57 30.37 -2.83
CA GLY A 304 -8.50 29.61 -2.01
C GLY A 304 -7.84 28.39 -1.36
N ASP A 305 -8.67 27.43 -0.98
CA ASP A 305 -8.25 26.21 -0.26
C ASP A 305 -7.74 25.10 -1.20
N ASP A 306 -7.94 25.26 -2.51
CA ASP A 306 -7.50 24.31 -3.52
C ASP A 306 -5.96 24.36 -3.67
N LYS A 307 -5.33 23.21 -3.86
CA LYS A 307 -3.86 23.08 -3.98
C LYS A 307 -3.45 22.83 -5.42
N THR A 308 -2.35 23.46 -5.84
CA THR A 308 -1.62 23.00 -7.04
C THR A 308 -0.92 21.70 -6.71
N CYS A 309 -1.13 20.69 -7.55
CA CYS A 309 -0.47 19.39 -7.44
C CYS A 309 0.32 19.07 -8.72
N ILE A 310 1.59 18.71 -8.56
CA ILE A 310 2.46 18.26 -9.66
C ILE A 310 2.86 16.82 -9.36
N GLY A 311 2.59 15.91 -10.29
CA GLY A 311 2.95 14.51 -10.22
C GLY A 311 3.63 14.03 -11.48
N TYR A 312 4.19 12.83 -11.43
CA TYR A 312 4.80 12.20 -12.58
C TYR A 312 4.66 10.68 -12.55
N ARG A 313 4.85 10.07 -13.71
CA ARG A 313 4.89 8.62 -13.91
C ARG A 313 6.16 8.24 -14.64
N VAL A 314 6.80 7.16 -14.19
CA VAL A 314 7.88 6.47 -14.89
C VAL A 314 7.49 4.99 -14.97
N ASN A 315 7.22 4.49 -16.16
CA ASN A 315 6.63 3.18 -16.39
C ASN A 315 5.34 2.98 -15.54
N GLU A 316 5.31 1.98 -14.66
CA GLU A 316 4.19 1.75 -13.73
C GLU A 316 4.22 2.66 -12.48
N LYS A 317 5.36 3.26 -12.13
CA LYS A 317 5.49 4.03 -10.90
C LYS A 317 4.93 5.43 -11.03
N VAL A 318 3.97 5.78 -10.21
CA VAL A 318 3.35 7.12 -10.10
C VAL A 318 3.78 7.78 -8.80
N GLU A 319 4.13 9.05 -8.85
CA GLU A 319 4.60 9.82 -7.70
C GLU A 319 4.01 11.23 -7.70
N ILE A 320 3.77 11.79 -6.51
CA ILE A 320 3.48 13.21 -6.33
C ILE A 320 4.80 13.93 -6.05
N TYR A 321 5.15 14.86 -6.95
CA TYR A 321 6.38 15.65 -6.83
C TYR A 321 6.26 16.81 -5.86
N LYS A 322 5.18 17.59 -5.98
CA LYS A 322 4.90 18.76 -5.11
C LYS A 322 3.41 19.03 -4.95
N LYS A 323 3.06 19.50 -3.76
CA LYS A 323 1.75 20.06 -3.42
C LYS A 323 1.93 21.40 -2.73
N TYR A 324 1.19 22.43 -3.14
CA TYR A 324 1.22 23.76 -2.52
C TYR A 324 -0.01 24.58 -2.92
N ASN A 325 -0.26 25.67 -2.19
CA ASN A 325 -1.27 26.68 -2.51
C ASN A 325 -0.66 28.09 -2.54
N GLY A 326 -1.42 29.08 -3.02
CA GLY A 326 -1.06 30.50 -2.93
C GLY A 326 0.13 30.93 -3.80
N GLN A 327 0.55 30.13 -4.79
CA GLN A 327 1.63 30.48 -5.71
C GLN A 327 1.08 30.90 -7.09
N ASP A 328 1.86 31.68 -7.83
CA ASP A 328 1.48 32.11 -9.17
C ASP A 328 1.76 31.05 -10.26
N THR A 329 1.26 31.32 -11.47
CA THR A 329 1.44 30.41 -12.61
C THR A 329 2.89 30.32 -13.08
N ASN A 330 3.72 31.36 -12.88
CA ASN A 330 5.14 31.35 -13.22
C ASN A 330 5.90 30.42 -12.29
N TRP A 331 5.59 30.45 -10.97
CA TRP A 331 6.15 29.53 -10.00
C TRP A 331 5.80 28.09 -10.35
N THR A 332 4.54 27.84 -10.69
CA THR A 332 4.04 26.52 -11.09
C THR A 332 4.76 26.03 -12.35
N ALA A 333 4.80 26.84 -13.40
CA ALA A 333 5.52 26.50 -14.64
C ALA A 333 7.00 26.21 -14.41
N SER A 334 7.66 26.99 -13.54
CA SER A 334 9.06 26.75 -13.17
C SER A 334 9.28 25.41 -12.47
N ASN A 335 8.35 24.98 -11.59
CA ASN A 335 8.44 23.67 -10.95
C ASN A 335 8.18 22.51 -11.91
N VAL A 336 7.24 22.65 -12.86
CA VAL A 336 7.05 21.66 -13.94
C VAL A 336 8.27 21.56 -14.82
N ALA A 337 8.86 22.71 -15.23
CA ALA A 337 10.09 22.76 -16.01
C ALA A 337 11.28 22.12 -15.27
N LYS A 338 11.42 22.40 -13.96
CA LYS A 338 12.46 21.78 -13.12
C LYS A 338 12.31 20.27 -13.06
N LEU A 339 11.09 19.76 -12.82
CA LEU A 339 10.81 18.32 -12.82
C LEU A 339 11.14 17.70 -14.18
N PHE A 340 10.71 18.34 -15.28
CA PHE A 340 11.03 17.89 -16.64
C PHE A 340 12.55 17.77 -16.85
N LEU A 341 13.33 18.79 -16.46
CA LEU A 341 14.80 18.76 -16.60
C LEU A 341 15.43 17.65 -15.75
N GLN A 342 14.94 17.43 -14.54
CA GLN A 342 15.40 16.32 -13.69
C GLN A 342 15.14 14.95 -14.35
N LEU A 343 13.92 14.73 -14.86
CA LEU A 343 13.54 13.48 -15.50
C LEU A 343 14.30 13.28 -16.84
N SER A 344 14.40 14.31 -17.68
CA SER A 344 15.10 14.24 -18.97
C SER A 344 16.61 14.02 -18.83
N THR A 345 17.22 14.56 -17.78
CA THR A 345 18.64 14.33 -17.46
C THR A 345 18.86 12.91 -16.93
N ARG A 346 18.01 12.46 -16.01
CA ARG A 346 18.10 11.11 -15.43
C ARG A 346 17.84 10.04 -16.48
N PHE A 347 16.80 10.19 -17.28
CA PHE A 347 16.36 9.24 -18.30
C PHE A 347 16.72 9.73 -19.71
N LYS A 348 18.01 9.97 -19.93
CA LYS A 348 18.55 10.63 -21.14
C LYS A 348 18.22 9.94 -22.46
N TYR A 349 17.92 8.65 -22.46
CA TYR A 349 17.58 7.88 -23.66
C TYR A 349 16.10 7.95 -24.03
N HIS A 350 15.24 8.50 -23.15
CA HIS A 350 13.83 8.68 -23.46
C HIS A 350 13.60 9.91 -24.35
N ASP A 351 12.85 9.75 -25.45
CA ASP A 351 12.77 10.78 -26.49
C ASP A 351 11.74 11.87 -26.21
N VAL A 352 10.64 11.53 -25.52
CA VAL A 352 9.50 12.44 -25.32
C VAL A 352 8.96 12.34 -23.90
N ILE A 353 8.86 13.49 -23.22
CA ILE A 353 8.19 13.61 -21.92
C ILE A 353 6.95 14.49 -22.10
N TYR A 354 5.78 13.96 -21.80
CA TYR A 354 4.53 14.72 -21.87
C TYR A 354 4.29 15.44 -20.54
N ALA A 355 4.02 16.75 -20.62
CA ALA A 355 3.52 17.55 -19.50
C ALA A 355 2.05 17.91 -19.77
N LYS A 356 1.16 17.24 -19.08
CA LYS A 356 -0.29 17.42 -19.16
C LYS A 356 -0.72 18.38 -18.06
N VAL A 357 -1.25 19.51 -18.45
CA VAL A 357 -1.59 20.60 -17.52
C VAL A 357 -3.08 20.87 -17.63
N ASP A 358 -3.77 20.97 -16.49
CA ASP A 358 -5.15 21.47 -16.49
C ASP A 358 -5.18 22.88 -17.08
N ASP A 359 -5.87 23.04 -18.22
CA ASP A 359 -6.01 24.30 -18.94
C ASP A 359 -7.28 25.05 -18.51
N GLY A 360 -8.00 24.55 -17.50
CA GLY A 360 -9.16 25.18 -16.91
C GLY A 360 -8.77 26.46 -16.13
N GLY A 361 -9.38 27.59 -16.44
CA GLY A 361 -9.19 28.82 -15.66
C GLY A 361 -7.76 29.36 -15.68
N VAL A 362 -7.02 29.21 -14.57
CA VAL A 362 -5.67 29.79 -14.41
C VAL A 362 -4.55 28.94 -15.02
N GLY A 363 -4.80 27.67 -15.32
CA GLY A 363 -3.77 26.76 -15.84
C GLY A 363 -3.26 27.12 -17.22
N GLY A 364 -4.02 27.85 -18.04
CA GLY A 364 -3.57 28.39 -19.31
C GLY A 364 -2.29 29.21 -19.19
N GLY A 365 -2.11 29.96 -18.10
CA GLY A 365 -0.88 30.71 -17.83
C GLY A 365 0.35 29.81 -17.64
N VAL A 366 0.20 28.62 -17.03
CA VAL A 366 1.26 27.61 -16.91
C VAL A 366 1.61 27.04 -18.28
N VAL A 367 0.60 26.71 -19.08
CA VAL A 367 0.77 26.19 -20.46
C VAL A 367 1.54 27.21 -21.32
N ASP A 368 1.17 28.47 -21.28
CA ASP A 368 1.81 29.53 -22.07
C ASP A 368 3.26 29.77 -21.64
N GLN A 369 3.52 29.76 -20.34
CA GLN A 369 4.88 29.90 -19.82
C GLN A 369 5.78 28.70 -20.21
N LEU A 370 5.27 27.46 -20.15
CA LEU A 370 6.01 26.29 -20.61
C LEU A 370 6.32 26.35 -22.12
N LYS A 371 5.34 26.80 -22.94
CA LYS A 371 5.57 27.05 -24.37
C LYS A 371 6.65 28.13 -24.61
N SER A 372 6.66 29.17 -23.77
CA SER A 372 7.69 30.21 -23.81
C SER A 372 9.07 29.63 -23.51
N TYR A 373 9.23 28.80 -22.47
CA TYR A 373 10.51 28.12 -22.20
C TYR A 373 10.96 27.27 -23.39
N LYS A 374 10.09 26.48 -23.99
CA LYS A 374 10.39 25.65 -25.15
C LYS A 374 10.84 26.49 -26.37
N ARG A 375 10.27 27.69 -26.55
CA ARG A 375 10.63 28.62 -27.64
C ARG A 375 11.94 29.32 -27.38
N THR A 376 12.23 29.75 -26.16
CA THR A 376 13.41 30.54 -25.81
C THR A 376 14.64 29.69 -25.51
N GLN A 377 14.46 28.44 -25.10
CA GLN A 377 15.52 27.48 -24.74
C GLN A 377 15.25 26.10 -25.38
N PRO A 378 15.18 26.04 -26.74
CA PRO A 378 14.77 24.81 -27.44
C PRO A 378 15.69 23.63 -27.17
N GLU A 379 17.00 23.83 -26.99
CA GLU A 379 17.98 22.80 -26.71
C GLU A 379 17.73 22.09 -25.38
N LEU A 380 17.18 22.79 -24.38
CA LEU A 380 16.84 22.20 -23.07
C LEU A 380 15.48 21.52 -23.08
N PHE A 381 14.52 22.05 -23.85
CA PHE A 381 13.09 21.63 -23.77
C PHE A 381 12.62 20.90 -25.05
N GLN A 382 13.50 20.44 -25.92
CA GLN A 382 13.09 19.80 -27.18
C GLN A 382 12.24 18.53 -26.94
N LYS A 383 12.56 17.75 -25.88
CA LYS A 383 11.84 16.51 -25.50
C LYS A 383 10.51 16.77 -24.79
N LEU A 384 10.24 18.00 -24.36
CA LEU A 384 9.00 18.37 -23.67
C LEU A 384 7.85 18.48 -24.67
N GLN A 385 6.77 17.73 -24.42
CA GLN A 385 5.50 17.91 -25.12
C GLN A 385 4.46 18.44 -24.14
N ILE A 386 3.96 19.64 -24.38
CA ILE A 386 2.99 20.31 -23.53
C ILE A 386 1.59 19.97 -24.03
N VAL A 387 0.74 19.44 -23.14
CA VAL A 387 -0.60 19.01 -23.45
C VAL A 387 -1.58 19.74 -22.53
N PRO A 388 -2.27 20.76 -23.04
CA PRO A 388 -3.36 21.39 -22.29
C PRO A 388 -4.54 20.42 -22.23
N VAL A 389 -5.14 20.24 -21.05
CA VAL A 389 -6.27 19.34 -20.79
C VAL A 389 -7.40 20.13 -20.15
N ASN A 390 -8.59 20.08 -20.74
CA ASN A 390 -9.78 20.67 -20.17
C ASN A 390 -10.66 19.59 -19.53
N PHE A 391 -10.77 19.58 -18.21
CA PHE A 391 -11.50 18.58 -17.44
C PHE A 391 -12.99 18.53 -17.77
N GLY A 392 -13.64 19.69 -17.90
CA GLY A 392 -15.08 19.78 -18.18
C GLY A 392 -15.46 19.54 -19.62
N GLN A 393 -14.52 19.32 -20.53
CA GLN A 393 -14.81 19.18 -21.94
C GLN A 393 -15.61 17.90 -22.23
N LYS A 394 -16.73 18.01 -22.95
CA LYS A 394 -17.48 16.87 -23.45
C LYS A 394 -16.69 16.13 -24.52
N ILE A 395 -16.71 14.82 -24.47
CA ILE A 395 -15.97 13.95 -25.39
C ILE A 395 -16.89 13.03 -26.21
N LYS A 396 -16.43 12.65 -27.40
CA LYS A 396 -17.05 11.59 -28.18
C LYS A 396 -16.55 10.24 -27.72
N HIS A 397 -17.13 9.71 -26.63
CA HIS A 397 -16.81 8.40 -26.09
C HIS A 397 -18.07 7.56 -25.92
N LYS A 398 -17.97 6.23 -26.03
CA LYS A 398 -19.12 5.33 -25.94
C LYS A 398 -19.72 5.31 -24.53
N TYR A 399 -18.88 5.32 -23.53
CA TYR A 399 -19.27 5.09 -22.12
C TYR A 399 -19.20 6.34 -21.23
N TYR A 400 -18.34 7.31 -21.54
CA TYR A 400 -18.04 8.46 -20.69
C TYR A 400 -18.53 9.79 -21.28
N ASP A 401 -19.07 10.67 -20.44
CA ASP A 401 -19.69 11.95 -20.87
C ASP A 401 -18.66 13.07 -21.10
N ASP A 402 -17.62 13.14 -20.24
CA ASP A 402 -16.62 14.21 -20.25
C ASP A 402 -15.20 13.69 -20.02
N THR A 403 -14.22 14.59 -20.16
CA THR A 403 -12.79 14.28 -20.00
C THR A 403 -12.48 13.77 -18.60
N THR A 404 -13.06 14.37 -17.55
CA THR A 404 -12.81 13.93 -16.16
C THR A 404 -13.26 12.49 -15.95
N THR A 405 -14.48 12.17 -16.39
CA THR A 405 -15.01 10.80 -16.27
C THR A 405 -14.19 9.80 -17.04
N PHE A 406 -13.74 10.18 -18.25
CA PHE A 406 -12.84 9.35 -19.05
C PHE A 406 -11.51 9.08 -18.32
N MET A 407 -10.87 10.12 -17.79
CA MET A 407 -9.61 9.97 -17.04
C MET A 407 -9.79 9.11 -15.78
N MET A 408 -10.90 9.25 -15.06
CA MET A 408 -11.24 8.37 -13.94
C MET A 408 -11.40 6.92 -14.39
N GLY A 409 -12.07 6.69 -15.53
CA GLY A 409 -12.18 5.36 -16.14
C GLY A 409 -10.80 4.77 -16.47
N VAL A 410 -9.92 5.56 -17.07
CA VAL A 410 -8.54 5.13 -17.37
C VAL A 410 -7.79 4.71 -16.10
N VAL A 411 -7.82 5.53 -15.05
CA VAL A 411 -7.16 5.17 -13.78
C VAL A 411 -7.78 3.92 -13.18
N LYS A 412 -9.11 3.80 -13.19
CA LYS A 412 -9.84 2.60 -12.75
C LYS A 412 -9.34 1.34 -13.48
N ASP A 413 -9.23 1.40 -14.81
CA ASP A 413 -8.78 0.26 -15.63
C ASP A 413 -7.32 -0.10 -15.32
N LEU A 414 -6.43 0.90 -15.19
CA LEU A 414 -5.01 0.70 -14.88
C LEU A 414 -4.75 0.08 -13.48
N ILE A 415 -5.66 0.27 -12.53
CA ILE A 415 -5.54 -0.32 -11.18
C ILE A 415 -6.44 -1.53 -10.95
N SER A 416 -7.18 -1.97 -11.98
CA SER A 416 -8.08 -3.12 -11.88
C SER A 416 -7.30 -4.37 -11.48
N PRO A 417 -7.71 -5.09 -10.44
CA PRO A 417 -7.11 -6.38 -10.08
C PRO A 417 -7.63 -7.54 -10.92
N ILE A 418 -8.52 -7.26 -11.86
CA ILE A 418 -9.10 -8.23 -12.80
C ILE A 418 -9.00 -7.68 -14.23
N ASP A 419 -8.73 -8.56 -15.17
CA ASP A 419 -8.72 -8.23 -16.60
C ASP A 419 -10.16 -8.15 -17.20
N GLU A 420 -10.26 -7.87 -18.49
CA GLU A 420 -11.54 -7.80 -19.23
C GLU A 420 -12.33 -9.13 -19.26
N ASN A 421 -11.67 -10.26 -18.94
CA ASN A 421 -12.26 -11.59 -18.86
C ASN A 421 -12.59 -12.00 -17.40
N GLY A 422 -12.39 -11.10 -16.44
CA GLY A 422 -12.60 -11.36 -15.02
C GLY A 422 -11.51 -12.21 -14.36
N GLN A 423 -10.35 -12.40 -15.03
CA GLN A 423 -9.23 -13.14 -14.44
C GLN A 423 -8.35 -12.22 -13.58
N PRO A 424 -7.71 -12.77 -12.54
CA PRO A 424 -6.78 -11.98 -11.71
C PRO A 424 -5.71 -11.29 -12.55
N HIS A 425 -5.57 -9.98 -12.36
CA HIS A 425 -4.62 -9.13 -13.07
C HIS A 425 -3.84 -8.25 -12.09
N LYS A 426 -2.54 -8.06 -12.36
CA LYS A 426 -1.71 -7.14 -11.57
C LYS A 426 -2.01 -5.69 -12.01
N PRO A 427 -2.22 -4.74 -11.09
CA PRO A 427 -2.32 -3.33 -11.44
C PRO A 427 -1.17 -2.86 -12.34
N GLU A 428 -1.50 -2.12 -13.39
CA GLU A 428 -0.53 -1.59 -14.37
C GLU A 428 0.16 -0.31 -13.89
N ILE A 429 -0.32 0.28 -12.82
CA ILE A 429 0.31 1.42 -12.14
C ILE A 429 0.39 1.17 -10.64
N ILE A 430 1.41 1.76 -10.04
CA ILE A 430 1.66 1.76 -8.60
C ILE A 430 1.43 3.18 -8.10
N LEU A 431 0.36 3.36 -7.34
CA LEU A 431 0.02 4.64 -6.74
C LEU A 431 0.86 4.92 -5.50
N PRO A 432 1.18 6.18 -5.20
CA PRO A 432 1.84 6.53 -3.95
C PRO A 432 0.92 6.24 -2.76
N ASN A 433 1.50 5.81 -1.65
CA ASN A 433 0.78 5.60 -0.38
C ASN A 433 0.47 6.95 0.27
N ASP A 434 -0.45 7.69 -0.33
CA ASP A 434 -0.91 9.01 0.11
C ASP A 434 -2.40 8.93 0.49
N ASN A 435 -2.70 9.22 1.77
CA ASN A 435 -4.06 9.12 2.29
C ASN A 435 -5.02 10.10 1.61
N ASP A 436 -4.52 11.27 1.22
CA ASP A 436 -5.34 12.27 0.53
C ASP A 436 -5.72 11.78 -0.86
N LEU A 437 -4.75 11.27 -1.61
CA LEU A 437 -4.99 10.72 -2.94
C LEU A 437 -5.98 9.54 -2.92
N ILE A 438 -5.75 8.57 -2.01
CA ILE A 438 -6.63 7.39 -1.91
C ILE A 438 -8.06 7.82 -1.53
N GLY A 439 -8.18 8.76 -0.58
CA GLY A 439 -9.48 9.30 -0.19
C GLY A 439 -10.20 10.01 -1.32
N GLN A 440 -9.50 10.85 -2.07
CA GLN A 440 -10.08 11.61 -3.19
C GLN A 440 -10.52 10.71 -4.34
N LEU A 441 -9.74 9.67 -4.67
CA LEU A 441 -10.10 8.73 -5.74
C LEU A 441 -11.26 7.80 -5.35
N SER A 442 -11.34 7.37 -4.07
CA SER A 442 -12.35 6.42 -3.60
C SER A 442 -13.69 7.05 -3.27
N CYS A 443 -13.74 8.35 -2.97
CA CYS A 443 -14.99 9.01 -2.55
C CYS A 443 -15.80 9.61 -3.69
N ARG A 444 -15.25 9.66 -4.92
CA ARG A 444 -15.90 10.31 -6.06
C ARG A 444 -16.99 9.43 -6.66
N LYS A 445 -18.23 9.93 -6.60
CA LYS A 445 -19.42 9.23 -7.10
C LYS A 445 -19.62 9.42 -8.59
N TYR A 446 -20.35 8.49 -9.20
CA TYR A 446 -20.79 8.63 -10.59
C TYR A 446 -22.28 8.37 -10.74
N TYR A 447 -22.83 8.84 -11.81
CA TYR A 447 -24.22 8.61 -12.21
C TYR A 447 -24.32 8.46 -13.72
N PHE A 448 -25.44 7.94 -14.20
CA PHE A 448 -25.72 7.86 -15.63
C PHE A 448 -26.48 9.09 -16.09
N THR A 449 -25.99 9.71 -17.16
CA THR A 449 -26.69 10.80 -17.83
C THR A 449 -27.93 10.30 -18.57
N SER A 450 -28.80 11.21 -19.01
CA SER A 450 -29.97 10.86 -19.84
C SER A 450 -29.64 10.10 -21.12
N ASN A 451 -28.40 10.22 -21.61
CA ASN A 451 -27.89 9.51 -22.78
C ASN A 451 -27.22 8.18 -22.44
N GLY A 452 -27.35 7.67 -21.20
CA GLY A 452 -26.79 6.40 -20.75
C GLY A 452 -25.27 6.39 -20.56
N LYS A 453 -24.61 7.56 -20.57
CA LYS A 453 -23.18 7.66 -20.33
C LYS A 453 -22.89 7.86 -18.84
N GLN A 454 -21.80 7.28 -18.37
CA GLN A 454 -21.30 7.54 -17.03
C GLN A 454 -20.75 8.97 -16.94
N LYS A 455 -21.01 9.63 -15.81
CA LYS A 455 -20.46 10.93 -15.45
C LYS A 455 -20.13 10.95 -13.97
N VAL A 456 -18.91 11.33 -13.64
CA VAL A 456 -18.52 11.55 -12.23
C VAL A 456 -19.06 12.89 -11.73
N GLU A 457 -19.31 12.96 -10.44
CA GLU A 457 -19.72 14.21 -9.80
C GLU A 457 -18.66 15.31 -10.00
N SER A 458 -19.14 16.53 -10.13
CA SER A 458 -18.30 17.73 -10.26
C SER A 458 -17.66 18.11 -8.92
N LYS A 459 -16.59 18.92 -8.96
CA LYS A 459 -15.98 19.51 -7.74
C LYS A 459 -17.02 20.26 -6.89
N LYS A 460 -18.03 20.87 -7.52
CA LYS A 460 -19.12 21.57 -6.81
C LYS A 460 -20.00 20.59 -6.03
N GLU A 461 -20.44 19.51 -6.66
CA GLU A 461 -21.25 18.47 -6.00
C GLU A 461 -20.47 17.80 -4.85
N MET A 462 -19.16 17.57 -5.03
CA MET A 462 -18.29 17.08 -3.94
C MET A 462 -18.27 18.07 -2.76
N LYS A 463 -18.09 19.35 -3.02
CA LYS A 463 -18.11 20.41 -1.98
C LYS A 463 -19.47 20.51 -1.28
N GLU A 464 -20.59 20.34 -1.98
CA GLU A 464 -21.94 20.28 -1.41
C GLU A 464 -22.12 19.08 -0.45
N ARG A 465 -21.39 17.99 -0.65
CA ARG A 465 -21.29 16.86 0.28
C ARG A 465 -20.29 17.06 1.41
N GLY A 466 -19.66 18.23 1.52
CA GLY A 466 -18.66 18.54 2.55
C GLY A 466 -17.26 18.02 2.27
N LEU A 467 -16.97 17.56 1.04
CA LEU A 467 -15.66 17.07 0.64
C LEU A 467 -14.76 18.22 0.16
N THR A 468 -13.45 18.05 0.31
CA THR A 468 -12.44 18.97 -0.23
C THR A 468 -12.24 18.76 -1.72
N SER A 469 -11.55 19.71 -2.39
CA SER A 469 -11.15 19.58 -3.79
C SER A 469 -10.28 18.35 -4.01
N PRO A 470 -10.47 17.56 -5.09
CA PRO A 470 -9.70 16.36 -5.37
C PRO A 470 -8.39 16.66 -6.14
N ASP A 471 -7.58 17.60 -5.64
CA ASP A 471 -6.43 18.14 -6.37
C ASP A 471 -5.34 17.10 -6.63
N GLU A 472 -5.05 16.21 -5.66
CA GLU A 472 -4.12 15.11 -5.83
C GLU A 472 -4.65 14.08 -6.84
N ALA A 473 -5.95 13.75 -6.76
CA ALA A 473 -6.59 12.85 -7.71
C ALA A 473 -6.56 13.43 -9.13
N ASP A 474 -6.96 14.68 -9.30
CA ASP A 474 -6.97 15.34 -10.61
C ASP A 474 -5.57 15.41 -11.22
N CYS A 475 -4.52 15.62 -10.41
CA CYS A 475 -3.13 15.51 -10.85
C CYS A 475 -2.79 14.10 -11.38
N ILE A 476 -3.18 13.05 -10.66
CA ILE A 476 -2.94 11.65 -11.09
C ILE A 476 -3.76 11.30 -12.34
N LEU A 477 -4.98 11.81 -12.46
CA LEU A 477 -5.77 11.68 -13.68
C LEU A 477 -5.04 12.23 -14.90
N LEU A 478 -4.40 13.39 -14.76
CA LEU A 478 -3.56 13.97 -15.83
C LEU A 478 -2.33 13.10 -16.11
N VAL A 479 -1.62 12.67 -15.07
CA VAL A 479 -0.44 11.78 -15.22
C VAL A 479 -0.80 10.53 -16.03
N CYS A 480 -1.94 9.93 -15.75
CA CYS A 480 -2.36 8.66 -16.36
C CYS A 480 -3.10 8.81 -17.70
N LEU A 481 -3.46 10.03 -18.12
CA LEU A 481 -4.17 10.27 -19.38
C LEU A 481 -3.36 9.71 -20.58
N PRO A 482 -3.88 8.74 -21.36
CA PRO A 482 -3.13 8.12 -22.44
C PRO A 482 -2.91 9.11 -23.59
N MET A 483 -1.68 9.13 -24.12
CA MET A 483 -1.32 9.93 -25.27
C MET A 483 -1.28 9.06 -26.53
N LYS A 484 -1.86 9.56 -27.62
CA LYS A 484 -1.76 8.87 -28.93
C LYS A 484 -0.30 8.89 -29.38
N LYS A 485 0.31 7.72 -29.54
CA LYS A 485 1.64 7.62 -30.16
C LYS A 485 1.58 8.23 -31.57
N LYS A 486 2.35 9.27 -31.83
CA LYS A 486 2.57 9.77 -33.19
C LYS A 486 3.42 8.74 -33.94
N GLY A 487 2.83 8.06 -34.93
CA GLY A 487 3.57 7.33 -35.93
C GLY A 487 3.52 5.82 -35.81
N GLY A 488 2.51 5.28 -36.40
CA GLY A 488 2.43 3.91 -36.91
C GLY A 488 1.28 3.91 -37.91
N ASN A 489 1.57 4.00 -39.20
CA ASN A 489 0.63 3.69 -40.26
C ASN A 489 0.21 2.22 -40.08
N GLY A 490 -0.84 2.00 -39.30
CA GLY A 490 -1.52 0.73 -39.14
C GLY A 490 -2.99 0.96 -39.47
N LYS A 491 -3.36 0.70 -40.71
CA LYS A 491 -4.75 0.45 -41.14
C LYS A 491 -5.30 -0.70 -40.31
N ASN A 492 -6.62 -0.58 -40.04
CA ASN A 492 -7.54 -1.59 -39.49
C ASN A 492 -7.66 -1.51 -37.92
N GLY A 493 -8.88 -1.54 -37.44
CA GLY A 493 -10.17 -1.80 -37.97
C GLY A 493 -11.22 -1.51 -36.94
N SER A 494 -12.29 -0.94 -37.45
CA SER A 494 -13.59 -0.91 -36.79
C SER A 494 -14.05 -2.34 -36.45
N LYS A 495 -14.33 -2.57 -35.15
CA LYS A 495 -15.54 -3.33 -34.79
C LYS A 495 -15.97 -2.99 -33.38
#